data_dc71a343948063cd8a779182e5176281
#
_entry.id   dc71a343948063cd8a779182e5176281
#
_cell.length_a   1.000
_cell.length_b   1.000
_cell.length_c   1.000
_cell.angle_alpha   90.00
_cell.angle_beta   90.00
_cell.angle_gamma   90.00
#
_symmetry.space_group_name_H-M   'P 1'
#
loop_
_entity.id
_entity.type
_entity.pdbx_description
1 polymer ?
#
loop_
_entity_poly.entity_id
_entity_poly.type
_entity_poly.pdbx_seq_one_letter_code
_entity_poly.pdbx_strand_id
1 'polypeptide(L)'
;SKFVKLNAISSGVADVKAVIEQAKRDFELYGQKTYLLLDECHRWSKAQSDSLLAALENGYLIFIGCTTENPSYSMTRAIVSRCSIFEFKRLGTEDVKCVLRRAMESETGLKVYNIKIDDDALTYIASACGGDVRSALTGLELGAISTPMNKEGETVITKEIAAECLQKKATSLNEDVYYDLLSAFCKS
;
A
#
# COMPACT_ATOMS: atom_id res chain seq x y z
N SER A 1 5.19 -8.51 23.04
CA SER A 1 4.91 -7.26 22.31
C SER A 1 3.53 -7.35 21.67
N LYS A 2 2.82 -6.26 21.66
CA LYS A 2 1.52 -6.11 20.98
C LYS A 2 1.69 -5.31 19.70
N PHE A 3 0.97 -5.69 18.65
CA PHE A 3 0.99 -4.96 17.38
C PHE A 3 -0.43 -4.45 17.08
N VAL A 4 -0.55 -3.16 16.80
CA VAL A 4 -1.80 -2.50 16.44
C VAL A 4 -1.59 -1.78 15.12
N LYS A 5 -2.54 -1.95 14.18
CA LYS A 5 -2.56 -1.23 12.91
C LYS A 5 -3.75 -0.27 12.89
N LEU A 6 -3.49 0.99 12.59
CA LEU A 6 -4.49 2.01 12.30
C LEU A 6 -4.27 2.56 10.90
N ASN A 7 -5.33 3.09 10.31
CA ASN A 7 -5.26 3.86 9.08
C ASN A 7 -5.73 5.28 9.36
N ALA A 8 -4.92 6.27 9.03
CA ALA A 8 -5.20 7.67 9.35
C ALA A 8 -6.46 8.23 8.70
N ILE A 9 -6.95 7.60 7.63
CA ILE A 9 -8.17 8.01 6.93
C ILE A 9 -9.42 7.56 7.70
N SER A 10 -9.40 6.35 8.28
CA SER A 10 -10.57 5.75 8.95
C SER A 10 -10.55 5.84 10.46
N SER A 11 -9.38 6.13 11.07
CA SER A 11 -9.21 6.15 12.52
C SER A 11 -9.28 7.56 13.09
N GLY A 12 -10.17 7.76 14.05
CA GLY A 12 -10.37 9.05 14.73
C GLY A 12 -9.46 9.25 15.95
N VAL A 13 -9.56 10.41 16.60
CA VAL A 13 -8.84 10.74 17.84
C VAL A 13 -9.15 9.75 18.96
N ALA A 14 -10.38 9.26 19.02
CA ALA A 14 -10.82 8.29 20.06
C ALA A 14 -10.08 6.95 19.93
N ASP A 15 -9.87 6.47 18.69
CA ASP A 15 -9.16 5.21 18.43
C ASP A 15 -7.70 5.31 18.87
N VAL A 16 -7.06 6.44 18.55
CA VAL A 16 -5.68 6.72 18.97
C VAL A 16 -5.55 6.73 20.49
N LYS A 17 -6.45 7.45 21.18
CA LYS A 17 -6.45 7.51 22.65
C LYS A 17 -6.65 6.13 23.27
N ALA A 18 -7.58 5.33 22.73
CA ALA A 18 -7.81 3.97 23.20
C ALA A 18 -6.56 3.08 23.09
N VAL A 19 -5.83 3.18 21.96
CA VAL A 19 -4.57 2.47 21.76
C VAL A 19 -3.51 2.93 22.74
N ILE A 20 -3.36 4.24 22.97
CA ILE A 20 -2.38 4.82 23.91
C ILE A 20 -2.69 4.35 25.34
N GLU A 21 -3.95 4.43 25.79
CA GLU A 21 -4.34 4.00 27.12
C GLU A 21 -4.13 2.49 27.34
N GLN A 22 -4.44 1.69 26.31
CA GLN A 22 -4.20 0.25 26.39
C GLN A 22 -2.69 -0.05 26.42
N ALA A 23 -1.90 0.63 25.59
CA ALA A 23 -0.43 0.48 25.56
C ALA A 23 0.19 0.83 26.92
N LYS A 24 -0.30 1.89 27.57
CA LYS A 24 0.14 2.28 28.89
C LYS A 24 -0.17 1.20 29.92
N ARG A 25 -1.41 0.69 29.97
CA ARG A 25 -1.82 -0.39 30.89
C ARG A 25 -0.99 -1.66 30.67
N ASP A 26 -0.82 -2.08 29.43
CA ASP A 26 -0.06 -3.30 29.08
C ASP A 26 1.41 -3.17 29.50
N PHE A 27 1.97 -1.95 29.42
CA PHE A 27 3.31 -1.67 29.86
C PHE A 27 3.46 -1.63 31.38
N GLU A 28 2.53 -0.99 32.10
CA GLU A 28 2.55 -0.89 33.56
C GLU A 28 2.34 -2.27 34.23
N LEU A 29 1.45 -3.11 33.67
CA LEU A 29 1.11 -4.41 34.25
C LEU A 29 2.09 -5.52 33.85
N TYR A 30 2.60 -5.49 32.63
CA TYR A 30 3.32 -6.63 32.04
C TYR A 30 4.68 -6.25 31.45
N GLY A 31 5.10 -4.99 31.51
CA GLY A 31 6.30 -4.49 30.82
C GLY A 31 6.21 -4.63 29.28
N GLN A 32 5.00 -4.76 28.74
CA GLN A 32 4.77 -5.08 27.32
C GLN A 32 4.66 -3.80 26.49
N LYS A 33 5.59 -3.62 25.53
CA LYS A 33 5.53 -2.53 24.56
C LYS A 33 4.53 -2.81 23.44
N THR A 34 3.88 -1.74 22.98
CA THR A 34 2.94 -1.77 21.84
C THR A 34 3.59 -1.14 20.62
N TYR A 35 3.58 -1.85 19.49
CA TYR A 35 3.95 -1.33 18.17
C TYR A 35 2.70 -0.80 17.50
N LEU A 36 2.67 0.48 17.18
CA LEU A 36 1.59 1.12 16.45
C LEU A 36 2.04 1.40 15.02
N LEU A 37 1.49 0.66 14.06
CA LEU A 37 1.60 0.97 12.64
C LEU A 37 0.47 1.92 12.25
N LEU A 38 0.81 3.09 11.75
CA LEU A 38 -0.12 4.06 11.22
C LEU A 38 0.10 4.24 9.72
N ASP A 39 -0.85 3.78 8.92
CA ASP A 39 -0.86 3.95 7.48
C ASP A 39 -1.41 5.34 7.11
N GLU A 40 -0.91 5.95 6.02
CA GLU A 40 -1.27 7.29 5.57
C GLU A 40 -1.13 8.38 6.65
N CYS A 41 -0.07 8.30 7.46
CA CYS A 41 0.10 9.11 8.67
C CYS A 41 0.10 10.63 8.42
N HIS A 42 0.35 11.08 7.18
CA HIS A 42 0.25 12.49 6.78
C HIS A 42 -1.19 13.05 6.83
N ARG A 43 -2.19 12.17 6.88
CA ARG A 43 -3.60 12.58 7.01
C ARG A 43 -3.99 12.95 8.44
N TRP A 44 -3.13 12.69 9.41
CA TRP A 44 -3.43 13.03 10.80
C TRP A 44 -3.30 14.53 11.06
N SER A 45 -4.23 15.03 11.85
CA SER A 45 -4.15 16.39 12.39
C SER A 45 -2.99 16.53 13.37
N LYS A 46 -2.54 17.76 13.57
CA LYS A 46 -1.51 18.07 14.57
C LYS A 46 -1.90 17.55 15.96
N ALA A 47 -3.15 17.73 16.38
CA ALA A 47 -3.64 17.29 17.70
C ALA A 47 -3.59 15.76 17.86
N GLN A 48 -3.87 14.99 16.80
CA GLN A 48 -3.72 13.54 16.81
C GLN A 48 -2.25 13.12 16.94
N SER A 49 -1.38 13.77 16.18
CA SER A 49 0.05 13.54 16.23
C SER A 49 0.65 13.88 17.60
N ASP A 50 0.28 15.02 18.17
CA ASP A 50 0.76 15.46 19.49
C ASP A 50 0.30 14.52 20.62
N SER A 51 -0.85 13.86 20.47
CA SER A 51 -1.32 12.89 21.48
C SER A 51 -0.41 11.67 21.64
N LEU A 52 0.38 11.34 20.61
CA LEU A 52 1.35 10.24 20.68
C LEU A 52 2.62 10.59 21.46
N LEU A 53 2.97 11.87 21.57
CA LEU A 53 4.28 12.29 22.08
C LEU A 53 4.58 11.74 23.46
N ALA A 54 3.63 11.85 24.39
CA ALA A 54 3.80 11.33 25.75
C ALA A 54 4.01 9.80 25.76
N ALA A 55 3.33 9.07 24.87
CA ALA A 55 3.47 7.62 24.77
C ALA A 55 4.83 7.19 24.22
N LEU A 56 5.35 7.96 23.26
CA LEU A 56 6.67 7.76 22.68
C LEU A 56 7.78 8.08 23.69
N GLU A 57 7.67 9.20 24.41
CA GLU A 57 8.65 9.65 25.40
C GLU A 57 8.76 8.69 26.58
N ASN A 58 7.64 8.15 27.03
CA ASN A 58 7.60 7.17 28.12
C ASN A 58 7.97 5.74 27.66
N GLY A 59 8.15 5.50 26.37
CA GLY A 59 8.68 4.26 25.81
C GLY A 59 7.74 3.05 25.82
N TYR A 60 6.45 3.21 26.16
CA TYR A 60 5.49 2.11 26.09
C TYR A 60 4.89 1.91 24.70
N LEU A 61 5.06 2.89 23.80
CA LEU A 61 4.59 2.82 22.42
C LEU A 61 5.77 3.02 21.45
N ILE A 62 5.86 2.15 20.45
CA ILE A 62 6.80 2.26 19.33
C ILE A 62 5.98 2.60 18.10
N PHE A 63 6.26 3.75 17.49
CA PHE A 63 5.52 4.27 16.33
C PHE A 63 6.19 3.87 15.01
N ILE A 64 5.39 3.38 14.08
CA ILE A 64 5.77 3.08 12.69
C ILE A 64 4.78 3.83 11.79
N GLY A 65 5.20 4.98 11.25
CA GLY A 65 4.38 5.76 10.33
C GLY A 65 4.69 5.44 8.88
N CYS A 66 3.67 5.15 8.08
CA CYS A 66 3.79 5.02 6.63
C CYS A 66 3.16 6.25 5.96
N THR A 67 3.88 6.84 5.00
CA THR A 67 3.41 8.01 4.25
C THR A 67 3.98 8.01 2.84
N THR A 68 3.23 8.55 1.89
CA THR A 68 3.69 8.85 0.53
C THR A 68 4.29 10.25 0.40
N GLU A 69 4.15 11.09 1.45
CA GLU A 69 4.66 12.45 1.48
C GLU A 69 5.99 12.54 2.25
N ASN A 70 6.73 13.63 2.04
CA ASN A 70 7.94 13.89 2.83
C ASN A 70 7.57 14.15 4.30
N PRO A 71 8.01 13.30 5.25
CA PRO A 71 7.62 13.40 6.66
C PRO A 71 7.99 14.75 7.30
N SER A 72 9.03 15.41 6.82
CA SER A 72 9.47 16.71 7.35
C SER A 72 8.47 17.84 7.12
N TYR A 73 7.58 17.69 6.15
CA TYR A 73 6.53 18.67 5.84
C TYR A 73 5.15 18.21 6.32
N SER A 74 4.88 16.91 6.27
CA SER A 74 3.55 16.35 6.54
C SER A 74 3.33 15.95 8.00
N MET A 75 4.40 15.82 8.78
CA MET A 75 4.32 15.43 10.20
C MET A 75 4.85 16.54 11.13
N THR A 76 4.44 16.49 12.40
CA THR A 76 4.96 17.45 13.39
C THR A 76 6.44 17.20 13.65
N ARG A 77 7.23 18.28 13.78
CA ARG A 77 8.67 18.19 14.07
C ARG A 77 8.96 17.38 15.33
N ALA A 78 8.06 17.44 16.31
CA ALA A 78 8.19 16.71 17.56
C ALA A 78 8.17 15.20 17.36
N ILE A 79 7.36 14.67 16.44
CA ILE A 79 7.35 13.24 16.08
C ILE A 79 8.58 12.91 15.23
N VAL A 80 8.83 13.69 14.17
CA VAL A 80 9.93 13.42 13.23
C VAL A 80 11.27 13.36 13.96
N SER A 81 11.51 14.25 14.95
CA SER A 81 12.76 14.25 15.73
C SER A 81 12.96 12.99 16.59
N ARG A 82 11.91 12.21 16.84
CA ARG A 82 11.93 10.97 17.63
C ARG A 82 11.88 9.70 16.78
N CYS A 83 11.85 9.85 15.45
CA CYS A 83 11.76 8.75 14.51
C CYS A 83 12.99 8.69 13.60
N SER A 84 13.36 7.47 13.20
CA SER A 84 14.27 7.27 12.08
C SER A 84 13.46 7.22 10.78
N ILE A 85 13.92 7.93 9.76
CA ILE A 85 13.26 7.97 8.46
C ILE A 85 13.91 6.93 7.54
N PHE A 86 13.09 6.08 6.96
CA PHE A 86 13.49 5.09 5.95
C PHE A 86 12.74 5.38 4.65
N GLU A 87 13.49 5.65 3.59
CA GLU A 87 12.93 5.88 2.27
C GLU A 87 12.85 4.56 1.48
N PHE A 88 11.64 4.21 1.04
CA PHE A 88 11.42 3.11 0.13
C PHE A 88 11.49 3.59 -1.32
N LYS A 89 12.44 3.05 -2.08
CA LYS A 89 12.56 3.33 -3.51
C LYS A 89 11.54 2.53 -4.30
N ARG A 90 11.18 3.06 -5.48
CA ARG A 90 10.35 2.31 -6.43
C ARG A 90 11.08 1.02 -6.84
N LEU A 91 10.29 -0.04 -7.00
CA LEU A 91 10.81 -1.32 -7.45
C LEU A 91 11.21 -1.25 -8.93
N GLY A 92 12.30 -1.94 -9.28
CA GLY A 92 12.72 -2.13 -10.66
C GLY A 92 11.84 -3.14 -11.40
N THR A 93 11.96 -3.17 -12.73
CA THR A 93 11.19 -4.10 -13.58
C THR A 93 11.42 -5.56 -13.16
N GLU A 94 12.65 -5.96 -12.87
CA GLU A 94 12.96 -7.33 -12.46
C GLU A 94 12.39 -7.68 -11.08
N ASP A 95 12.36 -6.73 -10.14
CA ASP A 95 11.75 -6.92 -8.84
C ASP A 95 10.23 -7.17 -8.99
N VAL A 96 9.57 -6.37 -9.83
CA VAL A 96 8.15 -6.53 -10.14
C VAL A 96 7.87 -7.88 -10.81
N LYS A 97 8.70 -8.31 -11.79
CA LYS A 97 8.59 -9.64 -12.42
C LYS A 97 8.70 -10.76 -11.38
N CYS A 98 9.62 -10.63 -10.44
CA CYS A 98 9.77 -11.60 -9.35
C CYS A 98 8.49 -11.72 -8.50
N VAL A 99 7.87 -10.58 -8.16
CA VAL A 99 6.60 -10.57 -7.41
C VAL A 99 5.46 -11.19 -8.22
N LEU A 100 5.37 -10.88 -9.51
CA LEU A 100 4.34 -11.45 -10.39
C LEU A 100 4.47 -12.97 -10.50
N ARG A 101 5.69 -13.50 -10.69
CA ARG A 101 5.94 -14.96 -10.71
C ARG A 101 5.52 -15.62 -9.40
N ARG A 102 5.90 -15.01 -8.25
CA ARG A 102 5.49 -15.51 -6.94
C ARG A 102 3.98 -15.52 -6.75
N ALA A 103 3.27 -14.52 -7.28
CA ALA A 103 1.82 -14.47 -7.22
C ALA A 103 1.15 -15.59 -8.05
N MET A 104 1.71 -15.93 -9.22
CA MET A 104 1.23 -17.04 -10.05
C MET A 104 1.42 -18.41 -9.39
N GLU A 105 2.44 -18.56 -8.56
CA GLU A 105 2.75 -19.82 -7.86
C GLU A 105 2.04 -19.94 -6.51
N SER A 106 1.57 -18.83 -5.92
CA SER A 106 0.99 -18.79 -4.59
C SER A 106 -0.41 -19.43 -4.55
N GLU A 107 -0.64 -20.29 -3.57
CA GLU A 107 -1.95 -20.93 -3.34
C GLU A 107 -3.02 -19.91 -2.90
N THR A 108 -2.61 -18.83 -2.22
CA THR A 108 -3.49 -17.72 -1.86
C THR A 108 -3.52 -16.63 -2.92
N GLY A 109 -2.84 -16.83 -4.04
CA GLY A 109 -2.73 -15.91 -5.17
C GLY A 109 -3.43 -16.45 -6.42
N LEU A 110 -2.70 -16.43 -7.54
CA LEU A 110 -3.23 -16.72 -8.88
C LEU A 110 -2.98 -18.15 -9.35
N LYS A 111 -2.47 -19.06 -8.51
CA LYS A 111 -2.14 -20.44 -8.87
C LYS A 111 -3.35 -21.19 -9.47
N VAL A 112 -4.55 -20.90 -8.99
CA VAL A 112 -5.80 -21.53 -9.46
C VAL A 112 -6.05 -21.35 -10.97
N TYR A 113 -5.52 -20.27 -11.56
CA TYR A 113 -5.70 -19.96 -12.98
C TYR A 113 -4.68 -20.66 -13.88
N ASN A 114 -3.69 -21.36 -13.34
CA ASN A 114 -2.62 -22.03 -14.09
C ASN A 114 -2.05 -21.15 -15.22
N ILE A 115 -1.59 -19.95 -14.87
CA ILE A 115 -1.20 -18.92 -15.82
C ILE A 115 0.08 -19.34 -16.55
N LYS A 116 0.02 -19.27 -17.89
CA LYS A 116 1.17 -19.31 -18.81
C LYS A 116 1.37 -17.93 -19.40
N ILE A 117 2.51 -17.34 -19.18
CA ILE A 117 2.85 -15.99 -19.65
C ILE A 117 4.28 -15.98 -20.18
N ASP A 118 4.48 -15.41 -21.36
CA ASP A 118 5.79 -15.23 -21.95
C ASP A 118 6.57 -14.12 -21.22
N ASP A 119 7.90 -14.20 -21.22
CA ASP A 119 8.75 -13.22 -20.54
C ASP A 119 8.56 -11.80 -21.09
N ASP A 120 8.26 -11.66 -22.37
CA ASP A 120 7.96 -10.36 -23.01
C ASP A 120 6.66 -9.74 -22.47
N ALA A 121 5.61 -10.55 -22.29
CA ALA A 121 4.35 -10.11 -21.70
C ALA A 121 4.52 -9.75 -20.22
N LEU A 122 5.27 -10.57 -19.48
CA LEU A 122 5.59 -10.31 -18.07
C LEU A 122 6.42 -9.03 -17.91
N THR A 123 7.41 -8.83 -18.77
CA THR A 123 8.25 -7.63 -18.81
C THR A 123 7.41 -6.40 -19.16
N TYR A 124 6.47 -6.54 -20.09
CA TYR A 124 5.53 -5.46 -20.42
C TYR A 124 4.70 -5.02 -19.23
N ILE A 125 4.06 -5.96 -18.49
CA ILE A 125 3.29 -5.65 -17.28
C ILE A 125 4.19 -4.93 -16.26
N ALA A 126 5.37 -5.47 -16.00
CA ALA A 126 6.27 -4.95 -14.98
C ALA A 126 6.79 -3.53 -15.33
N SER A 127 7.11 -3.27 -16.59
CA SER A 127 7.61 -1.98 -17.04
C SER A 127 6.51 -0.91 -17.11
N ALA A 128 5.32 -1.28 -17.60
CA ALA A 128 4.19 -0.36 -17.76
C ALA A 128 3.66 0.18 -16.41
N CYS A 129 3.85 -0.59 -15.32
CA CYS A 129 3.40 -0.18 -13.99
C CYS A 129 4.39 0.73 -13.25
N GLY A 130 5.59 1.02 -13.81
CA GLY A 130 6.54 1.98 -13.25
C GLY A 130 6.93 1.73 -11.79
N GLY A 131 7.02 0.45 -11.37
CA GLY A 131 7.35 0.04 -10.00
C GLY A 131 6.16 -0.05 -9.05
N ASP A 132 4.93 0.21 -9.50
CA ASP A 132 3.71 -0.03 -8.72
C ASP A 132 3.26 -1.49 -8.81
N VAL A 133 3.65 -2.28 -7.81
CA VAL A 133 3.33 -3.70 -7.71
C VAL A 133 1.82 -3.97 -7.61
N ARG A 134 1.08 -3.10 -6.94
CA ARG A 134 -0.39 -3.27 -6.82
C ARG A 134 -1.04 -3.18 -8.20
N SER A 135 -0.62 -2.21 -8.99
CA SER A 135 -1.07 -2.06 -10.38
C SER A 135 -0.68 -3.24 -11.24
N ALA A 136 0.53 -3.75 -11.09
CA ALA A 136 1.03 -4.91 -11.84
C ALA A 136 0.25 -6.19 -11.49
N LEU A 137 0.04 -6.46 -10.19
CA LEU A 137 -0.75 -7.61 -9.73
C LEU A 137 -2.21 -7.53 -10.20
N THR A 138 -2.84 -6.37 -10.11
CA THR A 138 -4.22 -6.17 -10.59
C THR A 138 -4.32 -6.39 -12.10
N GLY A 139 -3.33 -5.93 -12.88
CA GLY A 139 -3.29 -6.17 -14.33
C GLY A 139 -3.14 -7.65 -14.67
N LEU A 140 -2.27 -8.37 -13.97
CA LEU A 140 -2.10 -9.82 -14.13
C LEU A 140 -3.36 -10.59 -13.73
N GLU A 141 -4.00 -10.25 -12.61
CA GLU A 141 -5.24 -10.84 -12.14
C GLU A 141 -6.38 -10.63 -13.14
N LEU A 142 -6.52 -9.41 -13.65
CA LEU A 142 -7.52 -9.10 -14.67
C LEU A 142 -7.29 -9.92 -15.94
N GLY A 143 -6.05 -10.05 -16.38
CA GLY A 143 -5.67 -10.92 -17.51
C GLY A 143 -6.04 -12.38 -17.26
N ALA A 144 -5.80 -12.87 -16.05
CA ALA A 144 -6.12 -14.25 -15.67
C ALA A 144 -7.64 -14.52 -15.66
N ILE A 145 -8.44 -13.57 -15.14
CA ILE A 145 -9.90 -13.72 -15.04
C ILE A 145 -10.58 -13.54 -16.41
N SER A 146 -10.07 -12.64 -17.26
CA SER A 146 -10.68 -12.32 -18.55
C SER A 146 -10.31 -13.30 -19.66
N THR A 147 -9.27 -14.11 -19.48
CA THR A 147 -8.81 -15.07 -20.49
C THR A 147 -9.35 -16.47 -20.20
N PRO A 148 -10.10 -17.09 -21.08
CA PRO A 148 -10.59 -18.45 -20.87
C PRO A 148 -9.43 -19.45 -20.89
N MET A 149 -9.54 -20.49 -20.05
CA MET A 149 -8.59 -21.61 -20.06
C MET A 149 -8.61 -22.33 -21.40
N ASN A 150 -7.45 -22.74 -21.86
CA ASN A 150 -7.29 -23.57 -23.05
C ASN A 150 -7.71 -25.03 -22.76
N LYS A 151 -7.61 -25.90 -23.76
CA LYS A 151 -7.95 -27.32 -23.63
C LYS A 151 -7.04 -28.09 -22.66
N GLU A 152 -5.88 -27.54 -22.36
CA GLU A 152 -4.87 -28.09 -21.45
C GLU A 152 -5.07 -27.59 -19.99
N GLY A 153 -6.12 -26.75 -19.76
CA GLY A 153 -6.41 -26.17 -18.45
C GLY A 153 -5.45 -25.04 -18.06
N GLU A 154 -4.88 -24.36 -19.05
CA GLU A 154 -3.95 -23.26 -18.83
C GLU A 154 -4.58 -21.93 -19.31
N THR A 155 -4.32 -20.85 -18.57
CA THR A 155 -4.68 -19.49 -18.97
C THR A 155 -3.47 -18.82 -19.62
N VAL A 156 -3.51 -18.66 -20.94
CA VAL A 156 -2.39 -18.11 -21.71
C VAL A 156 -2.53 -16.59 -21.83
N ILE A 157 -1.66 -15.85 -21.16
CA ILE A 157 -1.64 -14.38 -21.21
C ILE A 157 -0.57 -13.92 -22.19
N THR A 158 -1.01 -13.38 -23.32
CA THR A 158 -0.14 -12.77 -24.31
C THR A 158 0.14 -11.30 -24.00
N LYS A 159 1.11 -10.70 -24.70
CA LYS A 159 1.43 -9.27 -24.55
C LYS A 159 0.24 -8.37 -24.91
N GLU A 160 -0.57 -8.76 -25.89
CA GLU A 160 -1.77 -8.03 -26.32
C GLU A 160 -2.81 -8.02 -25.20
N ILE A 161 -3.08 -9.18 -24.58
CA ILE A 161 -4.00 -9.30 -23.44
C ILE A 161 -3.48 -8.46 -22.26
N ALA A 162 -2.19 -8.54 -21.96
CA ALA A 162 -1.57 -7.73 -20.90
C ALA A 162 -1.73 -6.22 -21.17
N ALA A 163 -1.54 -5.79 -22.43
CA ALA A 163 -1.71 -4.40 -22.81
C ALA A 163 -3.16 -3.92 -22.66
N GLU A 164 -4.15 -4.72 -23.10
CA GLU A 164 -5.57 -4.39 -22.92
C GLU A 164 -5.97 -4.24 -21.44
N CYS A 165 -5.49 -5.16 -20.59
CA CYS A 165 -5.83 -5.15 -19.17
C CYS A 165 -5.26 -3.91 -18.45
N LEU A 166 -4.07 -3.47 -18.84
CA LEU A 166 -3.45 -2.26 -18.27
C LEU A 166 -4.04 -0.97 -18.84
N GLN A 167 -4.40 -0.92 -20.13
CA GLN A 167 -5.03 0.24 -20.77
C GLN A 167 -6.43 0.51 -20.22
N LYS A 168 -7.24 -0.50 -19.99
CA LYS A 168 -8.57 -0.36 -19.38
C LYS A 168 -8.48 0.31 -18.00
N LYS A 169 -7.41 0.03 -17.24
CA LYS A 169 -7.15 0.67 -15.95
C LYS A 169 -6.71 2.14 -16.10
N ALA A 170 -5.87 2.44 -17.08
CA ALA A 170 -5.42 3.82 -17.34
C ALA A 170 -6.59 4.71 -17.77
N THR A 171 -7.54 4.19 -18.54
CA THR A 171 -8.72 4.95 -18.98
C THR A 171 -9.65 5.26 -17.80
N SER A 172 -9.89 4.31 -16.88
CA SER A 172 -10.71 4.55 -15.69
C SER A 172 -10.06 5.57 -14.72
N LEU A 173 -8.75 5.52 -14.55
CA LEU A 173 -8.01 6.49 -13.72
C LEU A 173 -7.95 7.89 -14.38
N ASN A 174 -7.91 7.96 -15.72
CA ASN A 174 -7.94 9.24 -16.44
C ASN A 174 -9.32 9.90 -16.41
N GLU A 175 -10.41 9.15 -16.36
CA GLU A 175 -11.75 9.72 -16.19
C GLU A 175 -11.89 10.39 -14.81
N ASP A 176 -11.43 9.77 -13.73
CA ASP A 176 -11.45 10.37 -12.40
C ASP A 176 -10.58 11.65 -12.33
N VAL A 177 -9.37 11.61 -12.88
CA VAL A 177 -8.48 12.80 -12.97
C VAL A 177 -9.06 13.88 -13.88
N TYR A 178 -9.76 13.50 -14.97
CA TYR A 178 -10.42 14.45 -15.86
C TYR A 178 -11.62 15.14 -15.19
N TYR A 179 -12.40 14.40 -14.40
CA TYR A 179 -13.49 14.96 -13.58
C TYR A 179 -12.96 15.88 -12.47
N ASP A 180 -11.85 15.53 -11.82
CA ASP A 180 -11.22 16.36 -10.80
C ASP A 180 -10.62 17.65 -11.40
N LEU A 181 -10.00 17.59 -12.58
CA LEU A 181 -9.51 18.74 -13.32
C LEU A 181 -10.65 19.64 -13.78
N LEU A 182 -11.74 19.09 -14.35
CA LEU A 182 -12.92 19.83 -14.72
C LEU A 182 -13.59 20.48 -13.51
N SER A 183 -13.68 19.79 -12.38
CA SER A 183 -14.24 20.30 -11.14
C SER A 183 -13.41 21.45 -10.57
N ALA A 184 -12.09 21.39 -10.68
CA ALA A 184 -11.19 22.49 -10.29
C ALA A 184 -11.35 23.72 -11.21
N PHE A 185 -11.52 23.52 -12.52
CA PHE A 185 -11.75 24.58 -13.50
C PHE A 185 -13.10 25.29 -13.34
N CYS A 186 -14.14 24.56 -12.91
CA CYS A 186 -15.48 25.13 -12.69
C CYS A 186 -15.60 25.88 -11.36
N LYS A 187 -14.61 25.80 -10.47
CA LYS A 187 -14.60 26.47 -9.16
C LYS A 187 -13.70 27.71 -9.10
N SER A 188 -12.99 28.02 -10.18
CA SER A 188 -12.19 29.24 -10.32
C SER A 188 -12.99 30.30 -11.13
#